data_4a9c7fb4006f50813f2175d24df8e0fa
#
_entry.id   4a9c7fb4006f50813f2175d24df8e0fa
#
_cell.length_a   1.000
_cell.length_b   1.000
_cell.length_c   1.000
_cell.angle_alpha   90.00
_cell.angle_beta   90.00
_cell.angle_gamma   90.00
#
_symmetry.space_group_name_H-M   'P 1'
#
loop_
_entity.id
_entity.type
_entity.pdbx_description
1 polymer ?
#
loop_
_entity_poly.entity_id
_entity_poly.type
_entity_poly.pdbx_seq_one_letter_code
_entity_poly.pdbx_strand_id
1 'polypeptide(L)'
;MLLELQRERPKKSGAVLGKLSIDGDFFGHTLENEQYIFPDGQYSLWARTSPTFKTEKLYIDVPGRTNIMFHGGNQKEQSKGCVLVAANRDGENISGDLSGKLFSIVDTAARGGSAVGLKVTTPANTYIKLGAVVVGAGLIYLIYKYTRKG
;
A
#
# COMPACT_ATOMS: atom_id res chain seq x y z
N MET A 1 6.68 -15.42 -6.20
CA MET A 1 6.43 -14.72 -4.90
C MET A 1 5.56 -13.51 -5.15
N LEU A 2 4.47 -13.38 -4.44
CA LEU A 2 3.57 -12.24 -4.49
C LEU A 2 3.56 -11.52 -3.14
N LEU A 3 3.94 -10.25 -3.15
CA LEU A 3 3.71 -9.34 -2.04
C LEU A 3 2.34 -8.68 -2.23
N GLU A 4 1.55 -8.61 -1.17
CA GLU A 4 0.26 -7.91 -1.18
C GLU A 4 0.25 -6.84 -0.10
N LEU A 5 0.12 -5.59 -0.52
CA LEU A 5 -0.11 -4.44 0.35
C LEU A 5 -1.61 -4.14 0.38
N GLN A 6 -2.23 -4.45 1.51
CA GLN A 6 -3.64 -4.15 1.77
C GLN A 6 -3.71 -2.91 2.64
N ARG A 7 -4.03 -1.77 2.03
CA ARG A 7 -4.21 -0.50 2.72
C ARG A 7 -5.54 -0.47 3.47
N GLU A 8 -5.56 0.17 4.60
CA GLU A 8 -6.79 0.62 5.24
C GLU A 8 -7.23 1.96 4.64
N ARG A 9 -8.42 2.42 4.99
CA ARG A 9 -8.86 3.77 4.64
C ARG A 9 -7.98 4.80 5.34
N PRO A 10 -7.65 5.92 4.69
CA PRO A 10 -6.92 6.99 5.33
C PRO A 10 -7.59 7.46 6.62
N LYS A 11 -6.79 7.70 7.64
CA LYS A 11 -7.25 8.32 8.88
C LYS A 11 -7.45 9.83 8.69
N LYS A 12 -8.13 10.49 9.60
CA LYS A 12 -8.31 11.97 9.56
C LYS A 12 -6.98 12.71 9.54
N SER A 13 -5.95 12.15 10.15
CA SER A 13 -4.58 12.68 10.14
C SER A 13 -3.90 12.60 8.77
N GLY A 14 -4.43 11.80 7.84
CA GLY A 14 -3.79 11.44 6.57
C GLY A 14 -2.85 10.23 6.67
N ALA A 15 -2.81 9.55 7.81
CA ALA A 15 -2.09 8.27 7.93
C ALA A 15 -2.84 7.17 7.17
N VAL A 16 -2.12 6.43 6.35
CA VAL A 16 -2.63 5.26 5.63
C VAL A 16 -1.92 4.03 6.18
N LEU A 17 -2.57 3.35 7.09
CA LEU A 17 -2.09 2.10 7.64
C LEU A 17 -2.45 0.94 6.72
N GLY A 18 -1.69 -0.14 6.82
CA GLY A 18 -1.95 -1.33 6.02
C GLY A 18 -1.25 -2.56 6.58
N LYS A 19 -1.40 -3.64 5.84
CA LYS A 19 -0.75 -4.92 6.10
C LYS A 19 -0.03 -5.38 4.84
N LEU A 20 1.18 -5.85 5.01
CA LEU A 20 1.95 -6.51 3.96
C LEU A 20 1.95 -8.01 4.22
N SER A 21 1.62 -8.77 3.18
CA SER A 21 1.69 -10.24 3.18
C SER A 21 2.65 -10.71 2.09
N ILE A 22 3.25 -11.87 2.29
CA ILE A 22 4.10 -12.55 1.31
C ILE A 22 3.50 -13.92 1.05
N ASP A 23 3.08 -14.18 -0.19
CA ASP A 23 2.42 -15.42 -0.61
C ASP A 23 1.25 -15.82 0.32
N GLY A 24 0.48 -14.82 0.76
CA GLY A 24 -0.68 -14.98 1.64
C GLY A 24 -0.39 -14.93 3.14
N ASP A 25 0.86 -15.02 3.57
CA ASP A 25 1.24 -14.98 4.98
C ASP A 25 1.52 -13.55 5.43
N PHE A 26 0.95 -13.14 6.55
CA PHE A 26 1.19 -11.83 7.14
C PHE A 26 2.68 -11.62 7.43
N PHE A 27 3.23 -10.52 6.95
CA PHE A 27 4.63 -10.15 7.16
C PHE A 27 4.82 -9.00 8.14
N GLY A 28 4.05 -7.93 7.97
CA GLY A 28 4.20 -6.75 8.82
C GLY A 28 3.14 -5.69 8.57
N HIS A 29 3.16 -4.68 9.43
CA HIS A 29 2.34 -3.49 9.32
C HIS A 29 3.01 -2.46 8.41
N THR A 30 2.18 -1.67 7.72
CA THR A 30 2.66 -0.61 6.82
C THR A 30 2.05 0.73 7.20
N LEU A 31 2.77 1.79 6.86
CA LEU A 31 2.33 3.16 7.05
C LEU A 31 2.78 4.01 5.86
N GLU A 32 1.85 4.77 5.33
CA GLU A 32 2.06 5.71 4.23
C GLU A 32 1.41 7.06 4.56
N ASN A 33 1.74 8.08 3.79
CA ASN A 33 1.12 9.40 3.89
C ASN A 33 0.14 9.58 2.72
N GLU A 34 -1.14 9.81 3.02
CA GLU A 34 -2.21 9.96 2.02
C GLU A 34 -1.86 10.98 0.94
N GLN A 35 -1.16 12.04 1.32
CA GLN A 35 -0.77 13.10 0.39
C GLN A 35 0.12 12.61 -0.76
N TYR A 36 0.86 11.53 -0.56
CA TYR A 36 1.91 11.06 -1.48
C TYR A 36 1.73 9.63 -1.97
N ILE A 37 0.69 8.91 -1.54
CA ILE A 37 0.51 7.50 -1.94
C ILE A 37 0.43 7.36 -3.45
N PHE A 38 0.97 6.27 -3.95
CA PHE A 38 0.82 5.86 -5.35
C PHE A 38 -0.46 5.04 -5.54
N PRO A 39 -1.01 4.93 -6.77
CA PRO A 39 -2.27 4.24 -7.02
C PRO A 39 -2.26 2.76 -6.64
N ASP A 40 -3.44 2.20 -6.40
CA ASP A 40 -3.63 0.75 -6.38
C ASP A 40 -3.26 0.14 -7.72
N GLY A 41 -2.73 -1.07 -7.71
CA GLY A 41 -2.32 -1.77 -8.92
C GLY A 41 -1.30 -2.85 -8.68
N GLN A 42 -0.66 -3.28 -9.75
CA GLN A 42 0.43 -4.25 -9.72
C GLN A 42 1.74 -3.56 -10.13
N TYR A 43 2.81 -3.87 -9.42
CA TYR A 43 4.10 -3.21 -9.56
C TYR A 43 5.23 -4.23 -9.59
N SER A 44 6.24 -3.94 -10.40
CA SER A 44 7.52 -4.65 -10.34
C SER A 44 8.36 -4.15 -9.18
N LEU A 45 9.20 -5.02 -8.67
CA LEU A 45 10.14 -4.72 -7.58
C LEU A 45 11.58 -4.92 -8.04
N TRP A 46 12.49 -4.12 -7.54
CA TRP A 46 13.90 -4.24 -7.82
C TRP A 46 14.77 -3.79 -6.64
N ALA A 47 15.93 -4.40 -6.53
CA ALA A 47 16.87 -4.15 -5.44
C ALA A 47 17.92 -3.10 -5.84
N ARG A 48 18.24 -2.20 -4.95
CA ARG A 48 19.27 -1.18 -5.14
C ARG A 48 19.79 -0.64 -3.83
N THR A 49 21.05 -0.26 -3.79
CA THR A 49 21.60 0.54 -2.70
C THR A 49 20.99 1.93 -2.73
N SER A 50 20.32 2.31 -1.65
CA SER A 50 19.72 3.65 -1.52
C SER A 50 20.82 4.70 -1.32
N PRO A 51 20.86 5.78 -2.11
CA PRO A 51 21.77 6.89 -1.88
C PRO A 51 21.55 7.58 -0.53
N THR A 52 20.31 7.63 -0.06
CA THR A 52 19.92 8.28 1.19
C THR A 52 20.25 7.43 2.40
N PHE A 53 19.83 6.16 2.39
CA PHE A 53 19.98 5.25 3.55
C PHE A 53 21.34 4.51 3.57
N LYS A 54 22.09 4.54 2.47
CA LYS A 54 23.38 3.85 2.30
C LYS A 54 23.31 2.32 2.50
N THR A 55 22.11 1.77 2.40
CA THR A 55 21.80 0.33 2.51
C THR A 55 20.97 -0.12 1.32
N GLU A 56 20.96 -1.41 1.08
CA GLU A 56 20.10 -1.99 0.05
C GLU A 56 18.64 -1.88 0.45
N LYS A 57 17.81 -1.44 -0.48
CA LYS A 57 16.36 -1.25 -0.35
C LYS A 57 15.63 -1.92 -1.50
N LEU A 58 14.41 -2.33 -1.21
CA LEU A 58 13.49 -2.84 -2.20
C LEU A 58 12.69 -1.68 -2.78
N TYR A 59 12.93 -1.41 -4.06
CA TYR A 59 12.25 -0.34 -4.79
C TYR A 59 10.99 -0.85 -5.47
N ILE A 60 10.03 0.03 -5.60
CA ILE A 60 8.76 -0.20 -6.28
C ILE A 60 8.78 0.63 -7.57
N ASP A 61 8.56 -0.02 -8.71
CA ASP A 61 8.51 0.65 -10.01
C ASP A 61 7.14 1.30 -10.23
N VAL A 62 7.02 2.54 -9.79
CA VAL A 62 5.79 3.33 -9.92
C VAL A 62 5.92 4.25 -11.13
N PRO A 63 5.07 4.12 -12.18
CA PRO A 63 5.11 4.98 -13.35
C PRO A 63 5.06 6.48 -13.01
N GLY A 64 5.98 7.25 -13.58
CA GLY A 64 6.08 8.69 -13.37
C GLY A 64 6.67 9.12 -12.03
N ARG A 65 7.15 8.18 -11.21
CA ARG A 65 7.77 8.46 -9.92
C ARG A 65 9.09 7.74 -9.77
N THR A 66 9.99 8.35 -8.99
CA THR A 66 11.30 7.78 -8.69
C THR A 66 11.49 7.64 -7.19
N ASN A 67 12.40 6.76 -6.78
CA ASN A 67 12.77 6.55 -5.38
C ASN A 67 11.62 6.13 -4.46
N ILE A 68 10.64 5.42 -4.99
CA ILE A 68 9.61 4.77 -4.17
C ILE A 68 10.14 3.42 -3.71
N MET A 69 10.17 3.19 -2.40
CA MET A 69 10.78 2.00 -1.81
C MET A 69 10.11 1.62 -0.50
N PHE A 70 10.39 0.41 -0.04
CA PHE A 70 10.12 0.01 1.34
C PHE A 70 11.29 0.46 2.24
N HIS A 71 10.98 1.15 3.33
CA HIS A 71 11.98 1.50 4.35
C HIS A 71 11.37 1.54 5.75
N GLY A 72 12.20 1.70 6.76
CA GLY A 72 11.77 1.85 8.16
C GLY A 72 11.28 3.25 8.45
N GLY A 73 10.51 3.37 9.51
CA GLY A 73 9.99 4.62 10.04
C GLY A 73 8.84 4.35 11.01
N ASN A 74 8.41 5.39 11.71
CA ASN A 74 7.41 5.28 12.76
C ASN A 74 6.17 6.13 12.50
N GLN A 75 6.31 7.23 11.77
CA GLN A 75 5.27 8.23 11.56
C GLN A 75 5.08 8.52 10.07
N LYS A 76 3.86 8.89 9.68
CA LYS A 76 3.51 9.12 8.27
C LYS A 76 4.34 10.20 7.59
N GLU A 77 4.83 11.18 8.34
CA GLU A 77 5.65 12.28 7.83
C GLU A 77 6.98 11.79 7.24
N GLN A 78 7.42 10.59 7.63
CA GLN A 78 8.61 9.94 7.08
C GLN A 78 8.35 9.26 5.73
N SER A 79 7.10 9.24 5.28
CA SER A 79 6.70 8.74 3.96
C SER A 79 6.37 9.89 3.01
N LYS A 80 7.14 10.00 1.94
CA LYS A 80 6.84 10.87 0.78
C LYS A 80 6.55 10.03 -0.46
N GLY A 81 5.74 9.00 -0.26
CA GLY A 81 5.38 8.01 -1.27
C GLY A 81 5.98 6.62 -1.04
N CYS A 82 6.98 6.50 -0.18
CA CYS A 82 7.53 5.21 0.23
C CYS A 82 6.57 4.47 1.18
N VAL A 83 6.72 3.16 1.25
CA VAL A 83 5.98 2.32 2.18
C VAL A 83 6.85 2.03 3.39
N LEU A 84 6.48 2.55 4.54
CA LEU A 84 7.12 2.18 5.81
C LEU A 84 6.62 0.80 6.21
N VAL A 85 7.53 -0.09 6.62
CA VAL A 85 7.18 -1.46 7.02
C VAL A 85 7.80 -1.83 8.35
N ALA A 86 6.98 -2.33 9.27
CA ALA A 86 7.39 -2.60 10.65
C ALA A 86 6.65 -3.78 11.29
N ALA A 87 7.25 -4.33 12.35
CA ALA A 87 6.72 -5.48 13.07
C ALA A 87 5.49 -5.13 13.93
N ASN A 88 5.43 -3.92 14.47
CA ASN A 88 4.43 -3.53 15.46
C ASN A 88 3.64 -2.31 15.00
N ARG A 89 2.40 -2.22 15.48
CA ARG A 89 1.53 -1.09 15.31
C ARG A 89 1.02 -0.61 16.66
N ASP A 90 1.04 0.70 16.87
CA ASP A 90 0.44 1.38 18.01
C ASP A 90 -0.36 2.59 17.51
N GLY A 91 -1.69 2.45 17.48
CA GLY A 91 -2.57 3.48 16.93
C GLY A 91 -2.28 3.75 15.44
N GLU A 92 -1.84 4.95 15.14
CA GLU A 92 -1.46 5.40 13.78
C GLU A 92 0.06 5.35 13.52
N ASN A 93 0.84 4.86 14.48
CA ASN A 93 2.29 4.69 14.39
C ASN A 93 2.67 3.21 14.24
N ILE A 94 3.86 2.98 13.71
CA ILE A 94 4.46 1.66 13.62
C ILE A 94 5.88 1.67 14.19
N SER A 95 6.40 0.50 14.56
CA SER A 95 7.76 0.35 15.08
C SER A 95 8.34 -1.02 14.80
N GLY A 96 9.67 -1.13 14.85
CA GLY A 96 10.39 -2.36 14.53
C GLY A 96 10.57 -2.54 13.03
N ASP A 97 11.52 -1.84 12.46
CA ASP A 97 11.85 -1.84 11.03
C ASP A 97 12.03 -3.26 10.47
N LEU A 98 11.23 -3.63 9.50
CA LEU A 98 11.31 -4.90 8.78
C LEU A 98 11.84 -4.76 7.35
N SER A 99 12.24 -3.56 6.93
CA SER A 99 12.65 -3.32 5.54
C SER A 99 13.85 -4.15 5.10
N GLY A 100 14.83 -4.34 5.99
CA GLY A 100 16.00 -5.18 5.72
C GLY A 100 15.65 -6.66 5.60
N LYS A 101 14.75 -7.15 6.47
CA LYS A 101 14.26 -8.53 6.39
C LYS A 101 13.45 -8.77 5.11
N LEU A 102 12.59 -7.82 4.74
CA LEU A 102 11.83 -7.86 3.50
C LEU A 102 12.77 -7.92 2.28
N PHE A 103 13.78 -7.05 2.25
CA PHE A 103 14.77 -7.06 1.19
C PHE A 103 15.43 -8.43 1.06
N SER A 104 15.91 -9.01 2.16
CA SER A 104 16.60 -10.31 2.15
C SER A 104 15.73 -11.44 1.61
N ILE A 105 14.44 -11.47 2.00
CA ILE A 105 13.50 -12.49 1.53
C ILE A 105 13.28 -12.37 0.01
N VAL A 106 13.02 -11.16 -0.45
CA VAL A 106 12.73 -10.91 -1.88
C VAL A 106 13.98 -11.11 -2.75
N ASP A 107 15.14 -10.61 -2.33
CA ASP A 107 16.38 -10.77 -3.06
C ASP A 107 16.78 -12.25 -3.18
N THR A 108 16.64 -13.02 -2.12
CA THR A 108 16.89 -14.47 -2.12
C THR A 108 15.97 -15.19 -3.10
N ALA A 109 14.67 -14.86 -3.10
CA ALA A 109 13.72 -15.47 -4.03
C ALA A 109 14.02 -15.09 -5.49
N ALA A 110 14.33 -13.83 -5.76
CA ALA A 110 14.66 -13.35 -7.09
C ALA A 110 15.96 -13.98 -7.63
N ARG A 111 16.97 -14.10 -6.81
CA ARG A 111 18.23 -14.78 -7.18
C ARG A 111 18.03 -16.28 -7.42
N GLY A 112 17.06 -16.90 -6.76
CA GLY A 112 16.65 -18.28 -6.99
C GLY A 112 15.77 -18.48 -8.24
N GLY A 113 15.50 -17.42 -9.01
CA GLY A 113 14.74 -17.47 -10.27
C GLY A 113 13.23 -17.27 -10.10
N SER A 114 12.75 -16.93 -8.90
CA SER A 114 11.33 -16.62 -8.69
C SER A 114 10.97 -15.26 -9.27
N ALA A 115 9.87 -15.19 -10.02
CA ALA A 115 9.25 -13.91 -10.34
C ALA A 115 8.68 -13.29 -9.05
N VAL A 116 8.89 -12.00 -8.85
CA VAL A 116 8.41 -11.26 -7.68
C VAL A 116 7.60 -10.05 -8.13
N GLY A 117 6.43 -9.87 -7.53
CA GLY A 117 5.56 -8.73 -7.80
C GLY A 117 4.90 -8.20 -6.53
N LEU A 118 4.41 -6.98 -6.62
CA LEU A 118 3.64 -6.31 -5.58
C LEU A 118 2.24 -6.00 -6.10
N LYS A 119 1.22 -6.40 -5.33
CA LYS A 119 -0.17 -5.99 -5.54
C LYS A 119 -0.60 -5.06 -4.43
N VAL A 120 -1.14 -3.92 -4.80
CA VAL A 120 -1.62 -2.89 -3.85
C VAL A 120 -3.11 -2.72 -4.00
N THR A 121 -3.82 -2.80 -2.87
CA THR A 121 -5.29 -2.64 -2.82
C THR A 121 -5.69 -1.75 -1.66
N THR A 122 -6.71 -0.93 -1.89
CA THR A 122 -7.38 -0.13 -0.85
C THR A 122 -8.86 -0.51 -0.83
N PRO A 123 -9.51 -0.62 0.35
CA PRO A 123 -10.93 -0.92 0.42
C PRO A 123 -11.74 0.12 -0.35
N ALA A 124 -12.58 -0.33 -1.28
CA ALA A 124 -13.47 0.54 -2.01
C ALA A 124 -14.43 1.25 -1.05
N ASN A 125 -14.49 2.58 -1.12
CA ASN A 125 -15.58 3.34 -0.50
C ASN A 125 -16.85 3.13 -1.32
N THR A 126 -17.65 2.15 -0.93
CA THR A 126 -18.96 1.95 -1.55
C THR A 126 -19.96 2.88 -0.85
N TYR A 127 -20.21 4.04 -1.43
CA TYR A 127 -21.35 4.84 -1.05
C TYR A 127 -22.56 4.36 -1.86
N ILE A 128 -23.56 3.84 -1.18
CA ILE A 128 -24.86 3.60 -1.77
C ILE A 128 -25.61 4.94 -1.74
N LYS A 129 -25.64 5.63 -2.86
CA LYS A 129 -26.49 6.81 -3.01
C LYS A 129 -27.86 6.35 -3.48
N LEU A 130 -28.84 6.40 -2.60
CA LEU A 130 -30.24 6.21 -2.96
C LEU A 130 -30.68 7.44 -3.74
N GLY A 131 -30.80 7.30 -5.05
CA GLY A 131 -31.46 8.28 -5.91
C GLY A 131 -32.88 7.81 -6.21
N ALA A 132 -33.88 8.65 -6.01
CA ALA A 132 -35.22 8.36 -6.44
C ALA A 132 -35.42 8.93 -7.85
N VAL A 133 -35.80 8.06 -8.78
CA VAL A 133 -36.26 8.47 -10.12
C VAL A 133 -37.73 8.18 -10.23
N VAL A 134 -38.52 9.21 -10.56
CA VAL A 134 -39.93 9.06 -10.83
C VAL A 134 -40.11 8.76 -12.33
N VAL A 135 -40.62 7.57 -12.65
CA VAL A 135 -40.95 7.17 -14.00
C VAL A 135 -42.45 6.89 -14.07
N GLY A 136 -43.20 7.74 -14.76
CA GLY A 136 -44.68 7.67 -14.81
C GLY A 136 -45.30 7.90 -13.43
N ALA A 137 -46.25 7.03 -13.00
CA ALA A 137 -46.89 7.11 -11.70
C ALA A 137 -46.17 6.36 -10.57
N GLY A 138 -44.98 5.81 -10.85
CA GLY A 138 -44.19 5.00 -9.91
C GLY A 138 -42.86 5.62 -9.49
N LEU A 139 -42.47 5.40 -8.23
CA LEU A 139 -41.16 5.77 -7.71
C LEU A 139 -40.19 4.59 -7.92
N ILE A 140 -39.15 4.77 -8.72
CA ILE A 140 -38.07 3.78 -8.86
C ILE A 140 -36.87 4.29 -8.09
N TYR A 141 -36.42 3.49 -7.10
CA TYR A 141 -35.17 3.73 -6.36
C TYR A 141 -34.03 3.14 -7.13
N LEU A 142 -33.15 3.99 -7.65
CA LEU A 142 -31.88 3.58 -8.24
C LEU A 142 -30.80 3.60 -7.17
N ILE A 143 -30.21 2.44 -6.94
CA ILE A 143 -29.04 2.30 -6.07
C ILE A 143 -27.81 2.49 -6.93
N TYR A 144 -27.11 3.61 -6.77
CA TYR A 144 -25.84 3.84 -7.41
C TYR A 144 -24.69 3.36 -6.51
N LYS A 145 -23.94 2.41 -7.03
CA LYS A 145 -22.71 2.00 -6.41
C LYS A 145 -21.60 2.95 -6.87
N TYR A 146 -21.18 3.86 -6.00
CA TYR A 146 -20.07 4.77 -6.27
C TYR A 146 -18.81 4.20 -5.63
N THR A 147 -17.86 3.78 -6.46
CA THR A 147 -16.51 3.43 -6.03
C THR A 147 -15.63 4.65 -6.18
N ARG A 148 -15.22 5.26 -5.10
CA ARG A 148 -14.14 6.25 -5.11
C ARG A 148 -12.83 5.48 -5.24
N LYS A 149 -12.17 5.63 -6.38
CA LYS A 149 -10.75 5.24 -6.47
C LYS A 149 -9.98 6.20 -5.56
N GLY A 150 -9.40 5.67 -4.54
CA GLY A 150 -8.51 6.41 -3.66
C GLY A 150 -7.20 6.77 -4.38
#